data_6969bec78bcb32074af54e1f87d74941
#
_entry.id   6969bec78bcb32074af54e1f87d74941
#
_cell.length_a   1.000
_cell.length_b   1.000
_cell.length_c   1.000
_cell.angle_alpha   90.00
_cell.angle_beta   90.00
_cell.angle_gamma   90.00
#
_symmetry.space_group_name_H-M   'P 1'
#
loop_
_entity.id
_entity.type
_entity.pdbx_description
1 polymer ?
#
loop_
_entity_poly.entity_id
_entity_poly.type
_entity_poly.pdbx_seq_one_letter_code
_entity_poly.pdbx_strand_id
1 'polypeptide(L)'
;QPIDAPYFPTDIGKPGSRPLSISSTIYIDRDDWHDDPPKDWQRLAPGRSVRLRYGPVITAGEVTRDAAGNVTKIVAAVVPDTFGGKSPEGMKVSVIHWVDAATSVPAEVRLYSHLMKTAKPEEGGGDFLAMIDKDSLEVITGARVEVGLATEQVGSRWQLERVGYFSIDPDSKPGALVLNRIITLRDAKPATATAAPAKPPGEKKVNPKEQRRRDLAKGKTGPEYRAEARKRDPELDGWFVKIAAMSGVSAEQADLMTGERVTATLFLDTVDRVGRPDVVAKWIINELPRALGDKELEEVGFGAERFADLIRALDTGAIQ
;
A
#
# COMPACT_ATOMS: atom_id res chain seq x y z
N GLN A 1 -13.87 20.21 22.22
CA GLN A 1 -12.98 21.26 21.72
C GLN A 1 -12.91 21.15 20.20
N PRO A 2 -13.09 22.22 19.43
CA PRO A 2 -12.97 22.16 17.97
C PRO A 2 -11.51 21.93 17.56
N ILE A 3 -11.34 21.10 16.53
CA ILE A 3 -10.05 20.78 15.92
C ILE A 3 -10.21 21.04 14.42
N ASP A 4 -9.31 21.80 13.83
CA ASP A 4 -9.28 22.01 12.38
C ASP A 4 -8.34 20.98 11.72
N ALA A 5 -8.94 20.04 10.99
CA ALA A 5 -8.20 18.94 10.37
C ALA A 5 -8.10 19.15 8.85
N PRO A 6 -6.90 19.11 8.26
CA PRO A 6 -6.75 19.28 6.84
C PRO A 6 -7.37 18.11 6.07
N TYR A 7 -7.95 18.40 4.89
CA TYR A 7 -8.42 17.34 3.97
C TYR A 7 -7.27 16.59 3.30
N PHE A 8 -6.17 17.27 3.07
CA PHE A 8 -5.03 16.72 2.32
C PHE A 8 -3.77 16.74 3.17
N PRO A 9 -2.85 15.80 2.96
CA PRO A 9 -1.51 15.90 3.53
C PRO A 9 -0.83 17.22 3.16
N THR A 10 -0.04 17.77 4.07
CA THR A 10 0.59 19.09 3.91
C THR A 10 1.57 19.18 2.75
N ASP A 11 2.17 18.06 2.36
CA ASP A 11 3.10 17.91 1.24
C ASP A 11 2.44 18.04 -0.14
N ILE A 12 1.12 17.84 -0.23
CA ILE A 12 0.37 17.97 -1.49
C ILE A 12 0.09 19.44 -1.85
N GLY A 13 0.13 20.35 -0.88
CA GLY A 13 -0.09 21.77 -1.08
C GLY A 13 -1.53 22.16 -1.48
N LYS A 14 -2.50 21.25 -1.36
CA LYS A 14 -3.92 21.55 -1.61
C LYS A 14 -4.56 22.15 -0.37
N PRO A 15 -5.29 23.29 -0.50
CA PRO A 15 -6.01 23.89 0.61
C PRO A 15 -7.28 23.09 0.97
N GLY A 16 -7.76 23.32 2.18
CA GLY A 16 -9.03 22.82 2.67
C GLY A 16 -8.86 22.09 3.98
N SER A 17 -9.79 22.36 4.89
CA SER A 17 -9.87 21.73 6.22
C SER A 17 -11.31 21.48 6.59
N ARG A 18 -11.51 20.66 7.60
CA ARG A 18 -12.80 20.34 8.19
C ARG A 18 -12.75 20.42 9.70
N PRO A 19 -13.83 20.92 10.34
CA PRO A 19 -13.90 20.94 11.78
C PRO A 19 -14.16 19.53 12.30
N LEU A 20 -13.34 19.09 13.26
CA LEU A 20 -13.58 17.92 14.08
C LEU A 20 -13.97 18.37 15.50
N SER A 21 -14.87 17.65 16.12
CA SER A 21 -15.15 17.77 17.56
C SER A 21 -14.60 16.58 18.31
N ILE A 22 -14.24 16.76 19.55
CA ILE A 22 -13.89 15.68 20.46
C ILE A 22 -14.73 15.82 21.73
N SER A 23 -15.54 14.81 22.00
CA SER A 23 -16.32 14.67 23.24
C SER A 23 -15.61 13.73 24.22
N SER A 24 -16.29 13.38 25.30
CA SER A 24 -15.77 12.42 26.29
C SER A 24 -15.77 10.97 25.80
N THR A 25 -16.43 10.69 24.67
CA THR A 25 -16.51 9.35 24.09
C THR A 25 -16.13 9.41 22.61
N ILE A 26 -15.23 8.54 22.21
CA ILE A 26 -14.79 8.39 20.82
C ILE A 26 -14.83 6.92 20.43
N TYR A 27 -14.95 6.66 19.11
CA TYR A 27 -14.71 5.33 18.55
C TYR A 27 -13.32 5.27 17.96
N ILE A 28 -12.68 4.11 18.09
CA ILE A 28 -11.41 3.75 17.47
C ILE A 28 -11.58 2.43 16.71
N ASP A 29 -10.66 2.13 15.80
CA ASP A 29 -10.62 0.82 15.16
C ASP A 29 -10.27 -0.27 16.19
N ARG A 30 -10.95 -1.41 16.10
CA ARG A 30 -10.67 -2.55 16.99
C ARG A 30 -9.23 -3.02 16.88
N ASP A 31 -8.66 -2.98 15.71
CA ASP A 31 -7.27 -3.36 15.42
C ASP A 31 -6.25 -2.40 16.06
N ASP A 32 -6.67 -1.26 16.56
CA ASP A 32 -5.81 -0.33 17.30
C ASP A 32 -5.65 -0.71 18.78
N TRP A 33 -6.30 -1.77 19.25
CA TRP A 33 -6.18 -2.30 20.60
C TRP A 33 -5.61 -3.71 20.65
N HIS A 34 -4.69 -3.98 21.60
CA HIS A 34 -4.20 -5.32 21.92
C HIS A 34 -4.02 -5.47 23.42
N ASP A 35 -4.56 -6.55 24.00
CA ASP A 35 -4.51 -6.80 25.46
C ASP A 35 -3.11 -7.18 25.93
N ASP A 36 -2.44 -8.07 25.20
CA ASP A 36 -1.07 -8.53 25.47
C ASP A 36 -0.21 -8.27 24.22
N PRO A 37 0.27 -7.02 24.05
CA PRO A 37 0.88 -6.60 22.80
C PRO A 37 2.28 -7.18 22.60
N PRO A 38 2.66 -7.60 21.36
CA PRO A 38 4.02 -7.95 21.02
C PRO A 38 4.98 -6.76 21.21
N LYS A 39 6.28 -7.02 21.27
CA LYS A 39 7.31 -6.00 21.57
C LYS A 39 7.31 -4.81 20.62
N ASP A 40 6.98 -5.04 19.37
CA ASP A 40 6.94 -4.05 18.29
C ASP A 40 5.56 -3.37 18.12
N TRP A 41 4.61 -3.68 19.02
CA TRP A 41 3.28 -3.06 19.00
C TRP A 41 3.36 -1.56 19.19
N GLN A 42 2.82 -0.79 18.25
CA GLN A 42 2.90 0.66 18.20
C GLN A 42 1.57 1.36 18.53
N ARG A 43 0.51 0.60 18.86
CA ARG A 43 -0.84 1.11 19.07
C ARG A 43 -1.26 1.02 20.53
N LEU A 44 -2.56 1.20 20.79
CA LEU A 44 -3.11 1.23 22.16
C LEU A 44 -3.05 -0.16 22.82
N ALA A 45 -2.70 -0.17 24.08
CA ALA A 45 -2.63 -1.34 24.94
C ALA A 45 -2.74 -0.89 26.40
N PRO A 46 -2.92 -1.79 27.38
CA PRO A 46 -2.96 -1.42 28.78
C PRO A 46 -1.78 -0.55 29.20
N GLY A 47 -2.07 0.66 29.75
CA GLY A 47 -1.08 1.63 30.17
C GLY A 47 -0.26 2.30 29.06
N ARG A 48 -0.49 1.99 27.79
CA ARG A 48 0.20 2.63 26.66
C ARG A 48 -0.49 3.90 26.21
N SER A 49 0.33 4.84 25.72
CA SER A 49 -0.13 6.11 25.19
C SER A 49 -0.05 6.14 23.68
N VAL A 50 -1.06 6.76 23.05
CA VAL A 50 -1.10 7.02 21.61
C VAL A 50 -1.62 8.44 21.40
N ARG A 51 -1.31 9.01 20.22
CA ARG A 51 -1.92 10.26 19.78
C ARG A 51 -3.17 9.99 18.96
N LEU A 52 -4.24 10.65 19.27
CA LEU A 52 -5.40 10.75 18.39
C LEU A 52 -5.05 11.64 17.20
N ARG A 53 -5.34 11.22 16.01
CA ARG A 53 -5.03 11.99 14.79
C ARG A 53 -5.62 13.39 14.88
N TYR A 54 -4.80 14.43 14.76
CA TYR A 54 -5.13 15.84 15.00
C TYR A 54 -5.56 16.20 16.45
N GLY A 55 -5.69 15.22 17.32
CA GLY A 55 -6.15 15.35 18.70
C GLY A 55 -5.03 15.24 19.73
N PRO A 56 -5.41 15.10 21.01
CA PRO A 56 -4.46 14.95 22.10
C PRO A 56 -3.81 13.57 22.16
N VAL A 57 -2.82 13.43 23.03
CA VAL A 57 -2.32 12.14 23.47
C VAL A 57 -3.24 11.59 24.55
N ILE A 58 -3.56 10.31 24.45
CA ILE A 58 -4.34 9.58 25.46
C ILE A 58 -3.53 8.38 25.96
N THR A 59 -3.75 8.02 27.23
CA THR A 59 -3.17 6.82 27.85
C THR A 59 -4.30 5.88 28.25
N ALA A 60 -4.25 4.64 27.78
CA ALA A 60 -5.26 3.64 28.11
C ALA A 60 -5.20 3.21 29.59
N GLY A 61 -6.36 3.15 30.22
CA GLY A 61 -6.57 2.67 31.57
C GLY A 61 -7.43 1.41 31.62
N GLU A 62 -8.52 1.47 32.36
CA GLU A 62 -9.43 0.34 32.59
C GLU A 62 -10.19 -0.08 31.32
N VAL A 63 -10.45 -1.38 31.20
CA VAL A 63 -11.14 -1.98 30.05
C VAL A 63 -12.41 -2.67 30.53
N THR A 64 -13.52 -2.43 29.87
CA THR A 64 -14.77 -3.18 30.05
C THR A 64 -14.92 -4.21 28.94
N ARG A 65 -15.45 -5.38 29.29
CA ARG A 65 -15.65 -6.48 28.34
C ARG A 65 -17.10 -6.98 28.37
N ASP A 66 -17.53 -7.57 27.26
CA ASP A 66 -18.77 -8.31 27.18
C ASP A 66 -18.64 -9.73 27.78
N ALA A 67 -19.75 -10.48 27.78
CA ALA A 67 -19.79 -11.85 28.28
C ALA A 67 -18.93 -12.82 27.48
N ALA A 68 -18.57 -12.49 26.23
CA ALA A 68 -17.68 -13.26 25.37
C ALA A 68 -16.19 -12.88 25.56
N GLY A 69 -15.89 -11.92 26.44
CA GLY A 69 -14.55 -11.43 26.71
C GLY A 69 -14.05 -10.35 25.74
N ASN A 70 -14.87 -9.89 24.77
CA ASN A 70 -14.48 -8.85 23.85
C ASN A 70 -14.45 -7.50 24.54
N VAL A 71 -13.47 -6.67 24.22
CA VAL A 71 -13.38 -5.30 24.72
C VAL A 71 -14.49 -4.45 24.09
N THR A 72 -15.31 -3.85 24.96
CA THR A 72 -16.42 -2.98 24.54
C THR A 72 -16.16 -1.51 24.87
N LYS A 73 -15.32 -1.24 25.89
CA LYS A 73 -14.98 0.11 26.30
C LYS A 73 -13.56 0.16 26.91
N ILE A 74 -12.86 1.22 26.60
CA ILE A 74 -11.55 1.54 27.20
C ILE A 74 -11.69 2.91 27.85
N VAL A 75 -11.40 3.03 29.14
CA VAL A 75 -11.27 4.31 29.81
C VAL A 75 -9.86 4.82 29.54
N ALA A 76 -9.73 6.05 29.07
CA ALA A 76 -8.43 6.64 28.77
C ALA A 76 -8.29 8.03 29.41
N ALA A 77 -7.10 8.33 29.90
CA ALA A 77 -6.74 9.65 30.40
C ALA A 77 -6.12 10.49 29.27
N VAL A 78 -6.58 11.74 29.14
CA VAL A 78 -5.95 12.72 28.25
C VAL A 78 -4.68 13.24 28.91
N VAL A 79 -3.56 13.22 28.18
CA VAL A 79 -2.31 13.83 28.64
C VAL A 79 -2.42 15.35 28.46
N PRO A 80 -2.26 16.16 29.53
CA PRO A 80 -2.38 17.60 29.46
C PRO A 80 -1.44 18.22 28.40
N ASP A 81 -1.86 19.35 27.83
CA ASP A 81 -1.09 20.22 26.94
C ASP A 81 -0.61 19.53 25.63
N THR A 82 -1.28 18.44 25.20
CA THR A 82 -0.92 17.69 24.01
C THR A 82 -1.78 17.95 22.78
N PHE A 83 -2.77 18.82 22.88
CA PHE A 83 -3.51 19.33 21.72
C PHE A 83 -2.57 20.12 20.78
N GLY A 84 -2.87 20.14 19.49
CA GLY A 84 -2.07 20.89 18.50
C GLY A 84 -0.75 20.23 18.13
N GLY A 85 -0.62 18.91 18.32
CA GLY A 85 0.54 18.15 17.84
C GLY A 85 1.74 18.08 18.79
N LYS A 86 1.70 18.77 19.93
CA LYS A 86 2.77 18.72 20.94
C LYS A 86 2.78 17.36 21.65
N SER A 87 3.95 16.81 21.89
CA SER A 87 4.13 15.64 22.76
C SER A 87 5.00 16.03 23.94
N PRO A 88 4.78 15.45 25.13
CA PRO A 88 5.68 15.63 26.26
C PRO A 88 7.11 15.23 25.89
N GLU A 89 8.09 15.89 26.47
CA GLU A 89 9.51 15.61 26.22
C GLU A 89 9.83 14.14 26.51
N GLY A 90 10.52 13.48 25.57
CA GLY A 90 10.88 12.07 25.67
C GLY A 90 9.77 11.08 25.33
N MET A 91 8.52 11.51 25.13
CA MET A 91 7.39 10.62 24.82
C MET A 91 7.27 10.40 23.31
N LYS A 92 7.64 9.20 22.85
CA LYS A 92 7.39 8.73 21.48
C LYS A 92 6.02 8.03 21.44
N VAL A 93 5.06 8.62 20.74
CA VAL A 93 3.71 8.06 20.57
C VAL A 93 3.41 7.85 19.10
N SER A 94 2.75 6.73 18.80
CA SER A 94 2.17 6.51 17.48
C SER A 94 0.82 7.22 17.37
N VAL A 95 0.34 7.35 16.12
CA VAL A 95 -0.95 7.99 15.83
C VAL A 95 -1.97 6.94 15.48
N ILE A 96 -3.16 7.00 16.11
CA ILE A 96 -4.32 6.19 15.73
C ILE A 96 -5.44 7.06 15.18
N HIS A 97 -6.33 6.47 14.37
CA HIS A 97 -7.55 7.12 13.90
C HIS A 97 -8.66 7.03 14.94
N TRP A 98 -9.62 7.97 14.88
CA TRP A 98 -10.75 8.01 15.77
C TRP A 98 -11.89 8.84 15.14
N VAL A 99 -13.11 8.63 15.63
CA VAL A 99 -14.26 9.51 15.35
C VAL A 99 -15.00 9.82 16.65
N ASP A 100 -15.55 11.02 16.75
CA ASP A 100 -16.30 11.46 17.93
C ASP A 100 -17.66 10.73 17.99
N ALA A 101 -17.97 10.14 19.12
CA ALA A 101 -19.20 9.38 19.28
C ALA A 101 -20.47 10.24 19.15
N ALA A 102 -20.39 11.50 19.56
CA ALA A 102 -21.55 12.40 19.55
C ALA A 102 -21.91 12.89 18.14
N THR A 103 -20.91 13.02 17.24
CA THR A 103 -21.10 13.61 15.92
C THR A 103 -20.93 12.61 14.78
N SER A 104 -20.29 11.45 15.03
CA SER A 104 -20.11 10.42 13.99
C SER A 104 -21.43 9.89 13.46
N VAL A 105 -21.43 9.57 12.17
CA VAL A 105 -22.61 8.99 11.50
C VAL A 105 -22.43 7.50 11.25
N PRO A 106 -23.53 6.70 11.34
CA PRO A 106 -23.45 5.29 11.00
C PRO A 106 -23.22 5.10 9.51
N ALA A 107 -22.48 4.06 9.16
CA ALA A 107 -22.25 3.68 7.79
C ALA A 107 -22.26 2.16 7.63
N GLU A 108 -22.72 1.68 6.47
CA GLU A 108 -22.44 0.35 5.97
C GLU A 108 -21.15 0.41 5.16
N VAL A 109 -20.25 -0.54 5.37
CA VAL A 109 -19.00 -0.62 4.59
C VAL A 109 -18.95 -1.96 3.87
N ARG A 110 -18.79 -1.91 2.55
CA ARG A 110 -18.69 -3.09 1.68
C ARG A 110 -17.26 -3.31 1.28
N LEU A 111 -16.73 -4.48 1.66
CA LEU A 111 -15.36 -4.90 1.36
C LEU A 111 -15.44 -6.01 0.31
N TYR A 112 -14.96 -5.71 -0.88
CA TYR A 112 -14.93 -6.67 -1.98
C TYR A 112 -13.59 -7.40 -2.04
N SER A 113 -13.63 -8.70 -2.31
CA SER A 113 -12.49 -9.54 -2.65
C SER A 113 -12.67 -10.15 -4.06
N HIS A 114 -11.85 -11.13 -4.43
CA HIS A 114 -11.99 -11.79 -5.72
C HIS A 114 -13.32 -12.56 -5.79
N LEU A 115 -14.12 -12.28 -6.81
CA LEU A 115 -15.40 -12.96 -7.03
C LEU A 115 -15.21 -14.47 -7.30
N MET A 116 -14.10 -14.84 -7.97
CA MET A 116 -13.81 -16.22 -8.31
C MET A 116 -12.77 -16.83 -7.38
N LYS A 117 -12.97 -18.08 -6.98
CA LYS A 117 -12.04 -18.86 -6.13
C LYS A 117 -10.70 -19.12 -6.79
N THR A 118 -10.65 -19.08 -8.11
CA THR A 118 -9.44 -19.33 -8.91
C THR A 118 -9.24 -18.23 -9.93
N ALA A 119 -7.99 -17.97 -10.33
CA ALA A 119 -7.67 -16.96 -11.34
C ALA A 119 -8.15 -17.33 -12.74
N LYS A 120 -8.42 -18.61 -12.98
CA LYS A 120 -8.84 -19.16 -14.29
C LYS A 120 -10.01 -20.15 -14.09
N PRO A 121 -11.20 -19.66 -13.82
CA PRO A 121 -12.35 -20.50 -13.51
C PRO A 121 -12.79 -21.37 -14.69
N GLU A 122 -12.48 -20.97 -15.93
CA GLU A 122 -12.78 -21.67 -17.16
C GLU A 122 -11.91 -22.92 -17.39
N GLU A 123 -10.70 -22.99 -16.83
CA GLU A 123 -9.79 -24.13 -17.03
C GLU A 123 -10.23 -25.38 -16.23
N GLY A 124 -11.13 -25.23 -15.27
CA GLY A 124 -11.59 -26.31 -14.38
C GLY A 124 -12.61 -27.27 -14.99
N GLY A 125 -13.20 -26.98 -16.15
CA GLY A 125 -14.20 -27.86 -16.85
C GLY A 125 -15.51 -28.11 -16.08
N GLY A 126 -15.75 -27.40 -14.99
CA GLY A 126 -16.91 -27.55 -14.12
C GLY A 126 -17.97 -26.41 -14.25
N ASP A 127 -18.98 -26.45 -13.40
CA ASP A 127 -19.97 -25.40 -13.32
C ASP A 127 -19.30 -24.08 -12.88
N PHE A 128 -19.35 -23.08 -13.78
CA PHE A 128 -18.80 -21.74 -13.55
C PHE A 128 -19.38 -21.08 -12.27
N LEU A 129 -20.66 -21.31 -11.98
CA LEU A 129 -21.32 -20.76 -10.80
C LEU A 129 -20.78 -21.37 -9.50
N ALA A 130 -20.28 -22.60 -9.53
CA ALA A 130 -19.65 -23.25 -8.38
C ALA A 130 -18.27 -22.63 -8.04
N MET A 131 -17.67 -21.91 -8.99
CA MET A 131 -16.39 -21.20 -8.79
C MET A 131 -16.58 -19.81 -8.18
N ILE A 132 -17.80 -19.35 -7.98
CA ILE A 132 -18.07 -18.08 -7.28
C ILE A 132 -17.71 -18.24 -5.81
N ASP A 133 -16.93 -17.32 -5.30
CA ASP A 133 -16.66 -17.18 -3.88
C ASP A 133 -17.81 -16.40 -3.23
N LYS A 134 -18.59 -17.10 -2.42
CA LYS A 134 -19.75 -16.50 -1.71
C LYS A 134 -19.32 -15.51 -0.64
N ASP A 135 -18.08 -15.59 -0.17
CA ASP A 135 -17.50 -14.72 0.84
C ASP A 135 -16.74 -13.55 0.21
N SER A 136 -16.86 -13.37 -1.12
CA SER A 136 -16.23 -12.27 -1.88
C SER A 136 -16.74 -10.88 -1.52
N LEU A 137 -17.84 -10.77 -0.81
CA LEU A 137 -18.39 -9.54 -0.25
C LEU A 137 -18.58 -9.67 1.26
N GLU A 138 -17.82 -8.88 2.01
CA GLU A 138 -18.02 -8.68 3.44
C GLU A 138 -18.74 -7.35 3.67
N VAL A 139 -19.81 -7.37 4.47
CA VAL A 139 -20.61 -6.18 4.81
C VAL A 139 -20.48 -5.86 6.28
N ILE A 140 -19.89 -4.71 6.60
CA ILE A 140 -19.75 -4.18 7.96
C ILE A 140 -20.87 -3.17 8.21
N THR A 141 -21.84 -3.51 9.04
CA THR A 141 -23.03 -2.68 9.30
C THR A 141 -22.90 -1.73 10.49
N GLY A 142 -21.88 -1.89 11.30
CA GLY A 142 -21.67 -1.11 12.54
C GLY A 142 -20.60 -0.03 12.43
N ALA A 143 -20.15 0.33 11.25
CA ALA A 143 -19.10 1.32 11.06
C ALA A 143 -19.58 2.73 11.46
N ARG A 144 -18.63 3.55 11.95
CA ARG A 144 -18.84 4.96 12.26
C ARG A 144 -17.83 5.80 11.50
N VAL A 145 -18.29 6.86 10.86
CA VAL A 145 -17.45 7.78 10.07
C VAL A 145 -17.66 9.23 10.50
N GLU A 146 -16.74 10.09 10.11
CA GLU A 146 -16.85 11.53 10.36
C GLU A 146 -18.14 12.10 9.73
N VAL A 147 -18.77 13.03 10.41
CA VAL A 147 -20.03 13.66 9.97
C VAL A 147 -19.93 14.32 8.60
N GLY A 148 -18.76 14.79 8.21
CA GLY A 148 -18.52 15.39 6.90
C GLY A 148 -18.87 14.49 5.72
N LEU A 149 -18.76 13.16 5.88
CA LEU A 149 -19.15 12.22 4.82
C LEU A 149 -20.65 12.12 4.59
N ALA A 150 -21.48 12.50 5.55
CA ALA A 150 -22.94 12.39 5.45
C ALA A 150 -23.58 13.27 4.37
N THR A 151 -22.89 14.35 3.98
CA THR A 151 -23.34 15.33 2.98
C THR A 151 -22.66 15.20 1.63
N GLU A 152 -21.76 14.23 1.49
CA GLU A 152 -21.00 14.03 0.28
C GLU A 152 -21.82 13.34 -0.81
N GLN A 153 -21.45 13.62 -2.05
CA GLN A 153 -22.19 13.09 -3.21
C GLN A 153 -21.86 11.62 -3.47
N VAL A 154 -22.86 10.89 -3.97
CA VAL A 154 -22.67 9.54 -4.51
C VAL A 154 -21.57 9.53 -5.57
N GLY A 155 -20.68 8.55 -5.50
CA GLY A 155 -19.52 8.42 -6.38
C GLY A 155 -18.30 9.24 -5.96
N SER A 156 -18.40 10.14 -4.98
CA SER A 156 -17.23 10.81 -4.43
C SER A 156 -16.29 9.81 -3.76
N ARG A 157 -14.97 10.12 -3.79
CA ARG A 157 -13.92 9.19 -3.35
C ARG A 157 -13.15 9.81 -2.20
N TRP A 158 -12.97 9.00 -1.15
CA TRP A 158 -12.37 9.41 0.11
C TRP A 158 -11.32 8.42 0.56
N GLN A 159 -10.24 8.94 1.10
CA GLN A 159 -9.27 8.14 1.83
C GLN A 159 -9.69 8.07 3.29
N LEU A 160 -10.10 6.90 3.76
CA LEU A 160 -10.19 6.64 5.19
C LEU A 160 -8.78 6.29 5.66
N GLU A 161 -8.18 7.21 6.43
CA GLU A 161 -6.76 7.15 6.82
C GLU A 161 -6.42 5.79 7.42
N ARG A 162 -5.30 5.19 6.94
CA ARG A 162 -4.77 3.89 7.36
C ARG A 162 -5.61 2.67 6.93
N VAL A 163 -6.83 2.87 6.43
CA VAL A 163 -7.75 1.78 6.06
C VAL A 163 -7.75 1.55 4.54
N GLY A 164 -8.01 2.58 3.75
CA GLY A 164 -8.09 2.45 2.30
C GLY A 164 -8.75 3.64 1.63
N TYR A 165 -8.99 3.48 0.33
CA TYR A 165 -9.79 4.40 -0.46
C TYR A 165 -11.18 3.83 -0.63
N PHE A 166 -12.18 4.68 -0.48
CA PHE A 166 -13.60 4.33 -0.53
C PHE A 166 -14.36 5.25 -1.45
N SER A 167 -15.44 4.74 -2.02
CA SER A 167 -16.43 5.51 -2.78
C SER A 167 -17.78 5.45 -2.10
N ILE A 168 -18.51 6.56 -2.14
CA ILE A 168 -19.91 6.59 -1.68
C ILE A 168 -20.76 5.85 -2.71
N ASP A 169 -21.45 4.80 -2.25
CA ASP A 169 -22.27 3.91 -3.07
C ASP A 169 -23.60 4.58 -3.46
N PRO A 170 -24.15 4.30 -4.67
CA PRO A 170 -25.49 4.74 -5.08
C PRO A 170 -26.63 4.31 -4.14
N ASP A 171 -26.46 3.23 -3.36
CA ASP A 171 -27.43 2.80 -2.36
C ASP A 171 -27.53 3.72 -1.15
N SER A 172 -26.58 4.68 -1.00
CA SER A 172 -26.58 5.64 0.10
C SER A 172 -27.84 6.50 0.10
N LYS A 173 -28.39 6.69 1.29
CA LYS A 173 -29.55 7.55 1.57
C LYS A 173 -29.25 8.48 2.73
N PRO A 174 -29.97 9.60 2.90
CA PRO A 174 -29.85 10.43 4.08
C PRO A 174 -29.99 9.61 5.37
N GLY A 175 -28.95 9.62 6.21
CA GLY A 175 -28.88 8.84 7.45
C GLY A 175 -28.50 7.35 7.30
N ALA A 176 -28.29 6.86 6.07
CA ALA A 176 -27.87 5.49 5.77
C ALA A 176 -26.77 5.49 4.71
N LEU A 177 -25.57 5.89 5.11
CA LEU A 177 -24.41 5.97 4.25
C LEU A 177 -23.86 4.56 3.93
N VAL A 178 -23.55 4.33 2.65
CA VAL A 178 -22.93 3.09 2.17
C VAL A 178 -21.58 3.42 1.50
N LEU A 179 -20.54 2.75 1.90
CA LEU A 179 -19.17 2.97 1.41
C LEU A 179 -18.63 1.68 0.78
N ASN A 180 -18.15 1.78 -0.45
CA ASN A 180 -17.46 0.70 -1.13
C ASN A 180 -15.94 0.90 -1.03
N ARG A 181 -15.20 -0.09 -0.54
CA ARG A 181 -13.75 -0.06 -0.59
C ARG A 181 -13.26 -0.25 -2.02
N ILE A 182 -12.48 0.73 -2.52
CA ILE A 182 -11.85 0.69 -3.83
C ILE A 182 -10.54 -0.10 -3.75
N ILE A 183 -9.69 0.27 -2.77
CA ILE A 183 -8.38 -0.36 -2.57
C ILE A 183 -7.92 -0.17 -1.12
N THR A 184 -7.13 -1.09 -0.62
CA THR A 184 -6.44 -0.98 0.68
C THR A 184 -5.20 -0.11 0.57
N LEU A 185 -4.78 0.55 1.66
CA LEU A 185 -3.51 1.31 1.71
C LEU A 185 -2.27 0.41 1.85
N ARG A 186 -2.47 -0.83 2.20
CA ARG A 186 -1.44 -1.87 2.23
C ARG A 186 -2.01 -3.06 1.49
N ASP A 187 -1.21 -3.67 0.63
CA ASP A 187 -1.55 -4.99 0.11
C ASP A 187 -1.85 -5.88 1.32
N ALA A 188 -3.12 -6.26 1.47
CA ALA A 188 -3.45 -7.31 2.40
C ALA A 188 -2.65 -8.52 1.91
N LYS A 189 -1.67 -8.99 2.69
CA LYS A 189 -1.12 -10.33 2.46
C LYS A 189 -2.36 -11.23 2.34
N PRO A 190 -2.50 -11.99 1.25
CA PRO A 190 -3.64 -12.87 1.13
C PRO A 190 -3.72 -13.69 2.40
N ALA A 191 -4.89 -13.69 3.05
CA ALA A 191 -5.15 -14.55 4.19
C ALA A 191 -4.76 -15.95 3.73
N THR A 192 -3.83 -16.54 4.44
CA THR A 192 -3.16 -17.79 4.14
C THR A 192 -4.15 -18.83 3.63
N ALA A 193 -4.11 -19.13 2.34
CA ALA A 193 -4.55 -20.41 1.86
C ALA A 193 -3.81 -21.47 2.69
N THR A 194 -4.56 -22.40 3.26
CA THR A 194 -4.11 -23.54 4.03
C THR A 194 -2.76 -24.07 3.58
N ALA A 195 -1.84 -24.15 4.51
CA ALA A 195 -0.47 -24.58 4.31
C ALA A 195 -0.37 -25.88 3.53
N ALA A 196 0.23 -25.84 2.36
CA ALA A 196 0.82 -27.01 1.74
C ALA A 196 2.06 -27.43 2.56
N PRO A 197 2.37 -28.72 2.67
CA PRO A 197 3.42 -29.21 3.55
C PRO A 197 4.79 -28.62 3.18
N ALA A 198 5.52 -28.22 4.22
CA ALA A 198 6.83 -27.60 4.14
C ALA A 198 7.82 -28.47 3.35
N LYS A 199 8.42 -27.91 2.30
CA LYS A 199 9.64 -28.44 1.69
C LYS A 199 10.82 -28.21 2.63
N PRO A 200 11.81 -29.12 2.67
CA PRO A 200 12.97 -29.00 3.54
C PRO A 200 13.81 -27.74 3.22
N PRO A 201 14.58 -27.22 4.19
CA PRO A 201 15.26 -25.95 4.06
C PRO A 201 16.39 -26.03 3.02
N GLY A 202 16.11 -25.53 1.84
CA GLY A 202 17.12 -25.17 0.85
C GLY A 202 17.65 -23.77 1.12
N GLU A 203 18.92 -23.53 0.82
CA GLU A 203 19.64 -22.28 1.03
C GLU A 203 18.80 -21.04 0.68
N LYS A 204 18.71 -20.11 1.62
CA LYS A 204 18.01 -18.84 1.46
C LYS A 204 18.70 -18.00 0.40
N LYS A 205 18.18 -18.01 -0.83
CA LYS A 205 18.51 -16.96 -1.82
C LYS A 205 18.03 -15.64 -1.24
N VAL A 206 18.96 -14.75 -0.95
CA VAL A 206 18.67 -13.42 -0.43
C VAL A 206 17.91 -12.67 -1.51
N ASN A 207 16.71 -12.16 -1.18
CA ASN A 207 15.89 -11.36 -2.08
C ASN A 207 16.68 -10.10 -2.48
N PRO A 208 16.92 -9.83 -3.78
CA PRO A 208 17.70 -8.68 -4.24
C PRO A 208 17.19 -7.33 -3.70
N LYS A 209 15.88 -7.15 -3.59
CA LYS A 209 15.26 -5.94 -3.00
C LYS A 209 15.57 -5.78 -1.51
N GLU A 210 15.57 -6.86 -0.75
CA GLU A 210 15.90 -6.81 0.67
C GLU A 210 17.39 -6.50 0.86
N GLN A 211 18.25 -7.04 0.00
CA GLN A 211 19.66 -6.72 -0.02
C GLN A 211 19.89 -5.24 -0.40
N ARG A 212 19.20 -4.74 -1.44
CA ARG A 212 19.23 -3.32 -1.82
C ARG A 212 18.75 -2.40 -0.69
N ARG A 213 17.66 -2.75 0.01
CA ARG A 213 17.19 -1.99 1.19
C ARG A 213 18.22 -1.99 2.31
N ARG A 214 18.88 -3.11 2.57
CA ARG A 214 19.96 -3.21 3.59
C ARG A 214 21.18 -2.39 3.21
N ASP A 215 21.54 -2.35 1.94
CA ASP A 215 22.70 -1.61 1.46
C ASP A 215 22.42 -0.10 1.41
N LEU A 216 21.21 0.34 1.04
CA LEU A 216 20.77 1.73 1.16
C LEU A 216 20.66 2.18 2.62
N ALA A 217 20.22 1.32 3.54
CA ALA A 217 20.21 1.59 4.97
C ALA A 217 21.61 1.73 5.58
N LYS A 218 22.65 1.22 4.90
CA LYS A 218 24.07 1.41 5.23
C LYS A 218 24.68 2.64 4.56
N GLY A 219 23.86 3.51 3.92
CA GLY A 219 24.28 4.75 3.31
C GLY A 219 24.86 4.62 1.90
N LYS A 220 24.74 3.47 1.22
CA LYS A 220 25.16 3.32 -0.18
C LYS A 220 24.17 4.02 -1.11
N THR A 221 24.70 4.76 -2.07
CA THR A 221 23.89 5.35 -3.15
C THR A 221 23.49 4.31 -4.19
N GLY A 222 22.45 4.61 -5.00
CA GLY A 222 22.01 3.73 -6.08
C GLY A 222 23.12 3.34 -7.08
N PRO A 223 23.97 4.28 -7.54
CA PRO A 223 25.13 3.97 -8.39
C PRO A 223 26.15 3.04 -7.74
N GLU A 224 26.46 3.24 -6.45
CA GLU A 224 27.41 2.37 -5.72
C GLU A 224 26.88 0.94 -5.62
N TYR A 225 25.58 0.77 -5.39
CA TYR A 225 24.94 -0.55 -5.38
C TYR A 225 25.07 -1.25 -6.73
N ARG A 226 24.78 -0.57 -7.85
CA ARG A 226 24.87 -1.13 -9.19
C ARG A 226 26.31 -1.45 -9.59
N ALA A 227 27.25 -0.59 -9.27
CA ALA A 227 28.68 -0.86 -9.48
C ALA A 227 29.15 -2.09 -8.72
N GLU A 228 28.66 -2.32 -7.51
CA GLU A 228 29.00 -3.49 -6.73
C GLU A 228 28.34 -4.77 -7.26
N ALA A 229 27.10 -4.68 -7.79
CA ALA A 229 26.45 -5.78 -8.48
C ALA A 229 27.27 -6.25 -9.70
N ARG A 230 27.76 -5.33 -10.51
CA ARG A 230 28.64 -5.63 -11.65
C ARG A 230 29.98 -6.24 -11.23
N LYS A 231 30.58 -5.78 -10.13
CA LYS A 231 31.81 -6.40 -9.59
C LYS A 231 31.63 -7.87 -9.19
N ARG A 232 30.45 -8.23 -8.74
CA ARG A 232 30.10 -9.61 -8.36
C ARG A 232 29.73 -10.48 -9.54
N ASP A 233 29.37 -9.87 -10.65
CA ASP A 233 28.86 -10.52 -11.85
C ASP A 233 29.61 -10.01 -13.09
N PRO A 234 30.69 -10.71 -13.52
CA PRO A 234 31.48 -10.30 -14.67
C PRO A 234 30.71 -10.22 -16.01
N GLU A 235 29.65 -10.99 -16.14
CA GLU A 235 28.80 -10.97 -17.35
C GLU A 235 27.99 -9.66 -17.38
N LEU A 236 27.44 -9.25 -16.23
CA LEU A 236 26.72 -7.99 -16.08
C LEU A 236 27.63 -6.78 -16.33
N ASP A 237 28.89 -6.86 -15.92
CA ASP A 237 29.91 -5.83 -16.21
C ASP A 237 30.23 -5.78 -17.71
N GLY A 238 30.34 -6.92 -18.37
CA GLY A 238 30.46 -7.01 -19.82
C GLY A 238 29.28 -6.38 -20.57
N TRP A 239 28.09 -6.61 -20.09
CA TRP A 239 26.88 -5.97 -20.64
C TRP A 239 26.85 -4.46 -20.42
N PHE A 240 27.33 -3.98 -19.30
CA PHE A 240 27.50 -2.53 -19.06
C PHE A 240 28.38 -1.89 -20.14
N VAL A 241 29.53 -2.47 -20.41
CA VAL A 241 30.45 -1.97 -21.45
C VAL A 241 29.79 -2.01 -22.82
N LYS A 242 29.12 -3.10 -23.17
CA LYS A 242 28.39 -3.28 -24.43
C LYS A 242 27.28 -2.24 -24.60
N ILE A 243 26.48 -2.02 -23.59
CA ILE A 243 25.35 -1.09 -23.60
C ILE A 243 25.81 0.35 -23.67
N ALA A 244 26.84 0.72 -22.88
CA ALA A 244 27.40 2.07 -22.87
C ALA A 244 28.08 2.46 -24.19
N ALA A 245 28.47 1.48 -25.02
CA ALA A 245 29.02 1.70 -26.37
C ALA A 245 27.92 1.85 -27.45
N MET A 246 26.64 1.64 -27.13
CA MET A 246 25.55 1.75 -28.11
C MET A 246 25.21 3.21 -28.40
N SER A 247 24.96 3.53 -29.66
CA SER A 247 24.57 4.88 -30.10
C SER A 247 23.26 5.33 -29.45
N GLY A 248 23.24 6.52 -28.88
CA GLY A 248 22.04 7.09 -28.24
C GLY A 248 21.78 6.60 -26.81
N VAL A 249 22.67 5.83 -26.20
CA VAL A 249 22.62 5.42 -24.80
C VAL A 249 23.75 6.09 -24.01
N SER A 250 23.41 6.78 -22.93
CA SER A 250 24.42 7.38 -22.04
C SER A 250 24.99 6.35 -21.07
N ALA A 251 26.19 6.60 -20.53
CA ALA A 251 26.80 5.78 -19.49
C ALA A 251 25.92 5.66 -18.23
N GLU A 252 25.17 6.73 -17.89
CA GLU A 252 24.24 6.72 -16.77
C GLU A 252 23.04 5.79 -17.05
N GLN A 253 22.51 5.79 -18.26
CA GLN A 253 21.46 4.88 -18.68
C GLN A 253 21.95 3.41 -18.68
N ALA A 254 23.16 3.17 -19.18
CA ALA A 254 23.77 1.85 -19.09
C ALA A 254 23.96 1.36 -17.66
N ASP A 255 24.36 2.26 -16.75
CA ASP A 255 24.46 1.96 -15.31
C ASP A 255 23.10 1.57 -14.72
N LEU A 256 22.03 2.33 -15.02
CA LEU A 256 20.69 2.05 -14.56
C LEU A 256 20.16 0.67 -15.02
N MET A 257 20.42 0.30 -16.29
CA MET A 257 19.94 -0.94 -16.87
C MET A 257 20.76 -2.17 -16.44
N THR A 258 22.01 -1.98 -16.00
CA THR A 258 22.90 -3.07 -15.54
C THR A 258 23.02 -3.20 -14.04
N GLY A 259 22.02 -2.74 -13.31
CA GLY A 259 21.88 -3.04 -11.88
C GLY A 259 21.43 -4.47 -11.58
N GLU A 260 20.73 -5.09 -12.54
CA GLU A 260 20.16 -6.45 -12.43
C GLU A 260 20.18 -7.14 -13.79
N ARG A 261 20.40 -8.48 -13.80
CA ARG A 261 20.49 -9.29 -15.05
C ARG A 261 19.22 -9.20 -15.89
N VAL A 262 18.07 -9.29 -15.26
CA VAL A 262 16.76 -9.30 -15.92
C VAL A 262 16.54 -8.05 -16.76
N THR A 263 16.83 -6.88 -16.22
CA THR A 263 16.69 -5.61 -16.92
C THR A 263 17.68 -5.49 -18.07
N ALA A 264 18.93 -5.90 -17.85
CA ALA A 264 19.96 -5.88 -18.88
C ALA A 264 19.64 -6.84 -20.05
N THR A 265 19.15 -8.04 -19.74
CA THR A 265 18.72 -9.04 -20.75
C THR A 265 17.53 -8.52 -21.55
N LEU A 266 16.50 -7.99 -20.88
CA LEU A 266 15.33 -7.39 -21.55
C LEU A 266 15.76 -6.30 -22.53
N PHE A 267 16.68 -5.41 -22.12
CA PHE A 267 17.21 -4.36 -22.98
C PHE A 267 17.91 -4.93 -24.21
N LEU A 268 18.88 -5.81 -24.02
CA LEU A 268 19.69 -6.38 -25.10
C LEU A 268 18.82 -7.14 -26.09
N ASP A 269 17.95 -8.03 -25.62
CA ASP A 269 17.08 -8.85 -26.46
C ASP A 269 16.03 -8.00 -27.22
N THR A 270 15.59 -6.89 -26.62
CA THR A 270 14.67 -5.95 -27.30
C THR A 270 15.40 -5.15 -28.36
N VAL A 271 16.60 -4.64 -28.08
CA VAL A 271 17.42 -3.90 -29.05
C VAL A 271 17.77 -4.76 -30.25
N ASP A 272 18.12 -6.03 -30.06
CA ASP A 272 18.37 -6.97 -31.12
C ASP A 272 17.16 -7.16 -32.08
N ARG A 273 15.93 -6.95 -31.58
CA ARG A 273 14.68 -7.09 -32.38
C ARG A 273 14.25 -5.79 -33.07
N VAL A 274 14.52 -4.63 -32.48
CA VAL A 274 14.02 -3.33 -32.99
C VAL A 274 15.11 -2.40 -33.54
N GLY A 275 16.38 -2.63 -33.21
CA GLY A 275 17.50 -1.82 -33.68
C GLY A 275 17.54 -0.37 -33.15
N ARG A 276 16.81 -0.06 -32.06
CA ARG A 276 16.65 1.31 -31.52
C ARG A 276 17.05 1.38 -30.05
N PRO A 277 18.35 1.32 -29.71
CA PRO A 277 18.81 1.32 -28.33
C PRO A 277 18.39 2.59 -27.55
N ASP A 278 18.36 3.74 -28.18
CA ASP A 278 17.91 5.02 -27.62
C ASP A 278 16.46 4.99 -27.12
N VAL A 279 15.56 4.42 -27.92
CA VAL A 279 14.12 4.31 -27.59
C VAL A 279 13.92 3.26 -26.52
N VAL A 280 14.53 2.08 -26.66
CA VAL A 280 14.40 0.98 -25.71
C VAL A 280 14.90 1.39 -24.33
N ALA A 281 16.06 2.08 -24.25
CA ALA A 281 16.59 2.60 -22.98
C ALA A 281 15.63 3.57 -22.29
N LYS A 282 15.07 4.52 -23.05
CA LYS A 282 14.09 5.48 -22.52
C LYS A 282 12.87 4.81 -21.93
N TRP A 283 12.34 3.79 -22.61
CA TRP A 283 11.16 3.07 -22.15
C TRP A 283 11.44 2.21 -20.90
N ILE A 284 12.57 1.49 -20.89
CA ILE A 284 12.93 0.68 -19.72
C ILE A 284 13.17 1.53 -18.48
N ILE A 285 13.76 2.71 -18.64
CA ILE A 285 14.11 3.56 -17.49
C ILE A 285 12.90 4.36 -16.97
N ASN A 286 12.06 4.88 -17.87
CA ASN A 286 11.01 5.83 -17.49
C ASN A 286 9.62 5.20 -17.38
N GLU A 287 9.23 4.36 -18.34
CA GLU A 287 7.86 3.88 -18.45
C GLU A 287 7.66 2.49 -17.83
N LEU A 288 8.60 1.58 -18.03
CA LEU A 288 8.50 0.23 -17.49
C LEU A 288 8.37 0.21 -15.95
N PRO A 289 9.13 0.98 -15.16
CA PRO A 289 8.95 1.01 -13.70
C PRO A 289 7.59 1.54 -13.28
N ARG A 290 7.02 2.49 -14.04
CA ARG A 290 5.66 3.01 -13.78
C ARG A 290 4.59 1.97 -14.07
N ALA A 291 4.76 1.22 -15.15
CA ALA A 291 3.83 0.16 -15.55
C ALA A 291 3.89 -1.06 -14.61
N LEU A 292 5.07 -1.39 -14.11
CA LEU A 292 5.28 -2.50 -13.17
C LEU A 292 4.77 -2.17 -11.76
N GLY A 293 4.85 -0.90 -11.32
CA GLY A 293 4.57 -0.52 -9.96
C GLY A 293 5.45 -1.29 -8.97
N ASP A 294 4.84 -2.11 -8.10
CA ASP A 294 5.56 -2.94 -7.13
C ASP A 294 5.89 -4.36 -7.62
N LYS A 295 5.49 -4.71 -8.85
CA LYS A 295 5.73 -6.05 -9.43
C LYS A 295 7.14 -6.17 -9.99
N GLU A 296 7.70 -7.37 -9.93
CA GLU A 296 8.94 -7.70 -10.63
C GLU A 296 8.65 -8.02 -12.12
N LEU A 297 9.62 -7.75 -12.97
CA LEU A 297 9.51 -8.01 -14.42
C LEU A 297 9.23 -9.50 -14.72
N GLU A 298 9.82 -10.39 -13.91
CA GLU A 298 9.61 -11.85 -14.01
C GLU A 298 8.20 -12.27 -13.63
N GLU A 299 7.55 -11.56 -12.71
CA GLU A 299 6.20 -11.87 -12.25
C GLU A 299 5.12 -11.55 -13.29
N VAL A 300 5.35 -10.55 -14.14
CA VAL A 300 4.38 -10.15 -15.17
C VAL A 300 4.51 -10.92 -16.48
N GLY A 301 5.52 -11.79 -16.64
CA GLY A 301 5.74 -12.56 -17.85
C GLY A 301 5.91 -11.70 -19.11
N PHE A 302 6.42 -10.47 -18.96
CA PHE A 302 6.61 -9.50 -20.02
C PHE A 302 8.02 -9.64 -20.58
N GLY A 303 8.14 -10.32 -21.73
CA GLY A 303 9.42 -10.59 -22.38
C GLY A 303 9.76 -9.61 -23.50
N ALA A 304 10.99 -9.71 -24.00
CA ALA A 304 11.55 -8.86 -25.05
C ALA A 304 10.75 -8.85 -26.35
N GLU A 305 10.09 -9.94 -26.70
CA GLU A 305 9.24 -10.04 -27.90
C GLU A 305 8.06 -9.08 -27.83
N ARG A 306 7.26 -9.16 -26.76
CA ARG A 306 6.10 -8.27 -26.55
C ARG A 306 6.52 -6.81 -26.40
N PHE A 307 7.68 -6.59 -25.80
CA PHE A 307 8.21 -5.25 -25.65
C PHE A 307 8.66 -4.67 -27.00
N ALA A 308 9.27 -5.46 -27.84
CA ALA A 308 9.62 -5.08 -29.21
C ALA A 308 8.38 -4.75 -30.04
N ASP A 309 7.30 -5.52 -29.91
CA ASP A 309 6.03 -5.26 -30.59
C ASP A 309 5.38 -3.95 -30.14
N LEU A 310 5.41 -3.66 -28.82
CA LEU A 310 4.96 -2.39 -28.28
C LEU A 310 5.74 -1.22 -28.89
N ILE A 311 7.07 -1.29 -28.93
CA ILE A 311 7.91 -0.24 -29.51
C ILE A 311 7.64 -0.04 -30.99
N ARG A 312 7.47 -1.09 -31.77
CA ARG A 312 7.09 -1.01 -33.19
C ARG A 312 5.72 -0.37 -33.39
N ALA A 313 4.74 -0.71 -32.54
CA ALA A 313 3.40 -0.13 -32.62
C ALA A 313 3.41 1.37 -32.32
N LEU A 314 4.26 1.84 -31.41
CA LEU A 314 4.47 3.25 -31.13
C LEU A 314 5.17 3.98 -32.29
N ASP A 315 6.23 3.40 -32.85
CA ASP A 315 6.96 3.98 -33.98
C ASP A 315 6.08 4.09 -35.23
N THR A 316 5.13 3.20 -35.43
CA THR A 316 4.16 3.25 -36.56
C THR A 316 2.93 4.11 -36.26
N GLY A 317 2.78 4.64 -35.05
CA GLY A 317 1.60 5.42 -34.64
C GLY A 317 0.32 4.58 -34.50
N ALA A 318 0.44 3.26 -34.45
CA ALA A 318 -0.70 2.35 -34.23
C ALA A 318 -1.30 2.47 -32.81
N ILE A 319 -0.50 2.95 -31.87
CA ILE A 319 -0.91 3.33 -30.51
C ILE A 319 -0.28 4.67 -30.14
N GLN A 320 -0.96 5.42 -29.24
CA GLN A 320 -0.49 6.71 -28.70
C GLN A 320 -0.29 6.62 -27.18
#